data_a6661dbc8dd4fea6fc674a2ee9968341
#
_entry.id   a6661dbc8dd4fea6fc674a2ee9968341
#
_cell.length_a   1.000
_cell.length_b   1.000
_cell.length_c   1.000
_cell.angle_alpha   90.00
_cell.angle_beta   90.00
_cell.angle_gamma   90.00
#
_symmetry.space_group_name_H-M   'P 1'
#
loop_
_entity.id
_entity.type
_entity.pdbx_description
1 polymer ?
#
loop_
_entity_poly.entity_id
_entity_poly.type
_entity_poly.pdbx_seq_one_letter_code
_entity_poly.pdbx_strand_id
1 'polypeptide(L)'
;TMVNVSVRGNDGILEVMKPQINYAPAMLVGKVVVSEGASFRTHGAVDTSKADVSLENSVWTIIADITTTNQNTLLNLANLAMSDANVIMMDEPVTRSSVTASAENFITLTTNTLSGNGNFYMRTDMANHQSDQLNVTGQATGDFKIFVTDTGASPAAGDSLTLVTTGGGDAAFTLGNAGGVVDIGTYEYTLLDNGNHSWSLAE
;
A
#
# COMPACT_ATOMS: atom_id res chain seq x y z
N THR A 1 -16.81 14.52 5.36
CA THR A 1 -15.45 15.06 5.60
C THR A 1 -15.09 14.85 7.05
N MET A 2 -13.95 14.26 7.32
CA MET A 2 -13.38 14.07 8.67
C MET A 2 -12.13 14.95 8.79
N VAL A 3 -11.97 15.64 9.91
CA VAL A 3 -10.88 16.61 10.14
C VAL A 3 -10.19 16.31 11.48
N ASN A 4 -8.87 16.11 11.44
CA ASN A 4 -8.04 15.85 12.62
C ASN A 4 -8.56 14.71 13.51
N VAL A 5 -8.23 13.49 13.12
CA VAL A 5 -8.68 12.26 13.81
C VAL A 5 -7.51 11.64 14.55
N SER A 6 -7.75 11.18 15.77
CA SER A 6 -6.80 10.39 16.55
C SER A 6 -7.47 9.11 17.04
N VAL A 7 -6.84 7.95 16.78
CA VAL A 7 -7.31 6.63 17.23
C VAL A 7 -6.17 5.93 17.95
N ARG A 8 -6.45 5.36 19.12
CA ARG A 8 -5.45 4.74 20.00
C ARG A 8 -5.94 3.45 20.63
N GLY A 9 -4.99 2.60 20.99
CA GLY A 9 -5.24 1.34 21.71
C GLY A 9 -5.63 0.19 20.80
N ASN A 10 -5.37 -1.04 21.24
CA ASN A 10 -5.54 -2.25 20.45
C ASN A 10 -6.95 -2.49 19.91
N ASP A 11 -7.98 -1.95 20.56
CA ASP A 11 -9.37 -2.04 20.13
C ASP A 11 -9.84 -0.80 19.34
N GLY A 12 -8.95 0.20 19.18
CA GLY A 12 -9.24 1.42 18.42
C GLY A 12 -9.27 1.14 16.91
N ILE A 13 -10.39 1.44 16.26
CA ILE A 13 -10.55 1.28 14.82
C ILE A 13 -11.05 2.58 14.21
N LEU A 14 -10.32 3.10 13.21
CA LEU A 14 -10.81 4.11 12.29
C LEU A 14 -11.08 3.45 10.95
N GLU A 15 -12.32 3.51 10.49
CA GLU A 15 -12.71 2.98 9.20
C GLU A 15 -13.33 4.08 8.33
N VAL A 16 -12.80 4.23 7.12
CA VAL A 16 -13.29 5.20 6.13
C VAL A 16 -13.74 4.42 4.91
N MET A 17 -15.04 4.46 4.65
CA MET A 17 -15.68 3.69 3.60
C MET A 17 -16.13 4.58 2.44
N LYS A 18 -16.08 4.04 1.22
CA LYS A 18 -16.72 4.64 0.05
C LYS A 18 -18.23 4.73 0.27
N PRO A 19 -18.87 5.90 0.03
CA PRO A 19 -20.32 6.01 0.05
C PRO A 19 -20.99 5.07 -0.97
N GLN A 20 -22.05 4.39 -0.57
CA GLN A 20 -22.67 3.35 -1.40
C GLN A 20 -23.51 3.84 -2.58
N ILE A 21 -23.96 5.10 -2.61
CA ILE A 21 -24.84 5.63 -3.67
C ILE A 21 -24.54 7.11 -3.92
N ASN A 22 -24.15 7.47 -5.15
CA ASN A 22 -24.12 8.82 -5.77
C ASN A 22 -23.69 10.04 -4.93
N TYR A 23 -22.95 9.83 -3.85
CA TYR A 23 -22.39 10.92 -3.05
C TYR A 23 -20.92 11.18 -3.44
N ALA A 24 -20.45 12.38 -3.18
CA ALA A 24 -19.05 12.71 -3.28
C ALA A 24 -18.20 11.71 -2.45
N PRO A 25 -17.00 11.34 -2.89
CA PRO A 25 -16.15 10.39 -2.16
C PRO A 25 -15.94 10.84 -0.71
N ALA A 26 -15.81 9.89 0.19
CA ALA A 26 -15.45 10.20 1.57
C ALA A 26 -14.11 10.96 1.55
N MET A 27 -14.05 12.07 2.27
CA MET A 27 -12.86 12.91 2.31
C MET A 27 -12.26 12.92 3.71
N LEU A 28 -10.97 12.62 3.79
CA LEU A 28 -10.17 12.72 5.00
C LEU A 28 -9.20 13.89 4.85
N VAL A 29 -9.24 14.84 5.78
CA VAL A 29 -8.48 16.10 5.71
C VAL A 29 -7.80 16.35 7.04
N GLY A 30 -6.60 16.92 7.01
CA GLY A 30 -5.86 17.30 8.20
C GLY A 30 -5.08 16.12 8.79
N LYS A 31 -4.82 16.16 10.08
CA LYS A 31 -3.94 15.19 10.74
C LYS A 31 -4.71 13.93 11.18
N VAL A 32 -4.24 12.77 10.75
CA VAL A 32 -4.70 11.46 11.20
C VAL A 32 -3.59 10.82 12.01
N VAL A 33 -3.86 10.50 13.27
CA VAL A 33 -2.91 9.82 14.15
C VAL A 33 -3.50 8.48 14.56
N VAL A 34 -2.78 7.40 14.27
CA VAL A 34 -3.15 6.04 14.66
C VAL A 34 -2.01 5.45 15.47
N SER A 35 -2.27 5.06 16.72
CA SER A 35 -1.21 4.68 17.65
C SER A 35 -1.63 3.60 18.64
N GLU A 36 -0.65 3.06 19.38
CA GLU A 36 -0.87 2.14 20.50
C GLU A 36 -1.59 0.85 20.10
N GLY A 37 -1.29 0.29 18.93
CA GLY A 37 -1.92 -0.93 18.41
C GLY A 37 -3.24 -0.72 17.68
N ALA A 38 -3.69 0.51 17.49
CA ALA A 38 -4.93 0.82 16.78
C ALA A 38 -4.86 0.45 15.29
N SER A 39 -6.03 0.28 14.70
CA SER A 39 -6.20 -0.02 13.27
C SER A 39 -6.84 1.13 12.52
N PHE A 40 -6.30 1.41 11.34
CA PHE A 40 -6.90 2.31 10.36
C PHE A 40 -7.28 1.50 9.11
N ARG A 41 -8.46 1.72 8.56
CA ARG A 41 -8.95 1.05 7.35
C ARG A 41 -9.53 2.06 6.37
N THR A 42 -9.15 1.91 5.10
CA THR A 42 -9.72 2.69 3.99
C THR A 42 -10.23 1.74 2.91
N HIS A 43 -11.45 1.98 2.43
CA HIS A 43 -12.11 1.16 1.43
C HIS A 43 -12.33 1.93 0.14
N GLY A 44 -11.72 1.45 -0.95
CA GLY A 44 -11.93 1.97 -2.29
C GLY A 44 -11.54 3.44 -2.45
N ALA A 45 -12.33 4.18 -3.22
CA ALA A 45 -12.07 5.57 -3.56
C ALA A 45 -12.39 6.50 -2.37
N VAL A 46 -11.39 6.77 -1.55
CA VAL A 46 -11.43 7.79 -0.49
C VAL A 46 -10.48 8.93 -0.89
N ASP A 47 -10.94 10.15 -0.83
CA ASP A 47 -10.07 11.31 -1.05
C ASP A 47 -9.31 11.64 0.24
N THR A 48 -8.06 11.23 0.28
CA THR A 48 -7.13 11.48 1.38
C THR A 48 -6.01 12.45 0.99
N SER A 49 -6.10 13.08 -0.18
CA SER A 49 -5.03 13.94 -0.75
C SER A 49 -4.61 15.12 0.14
N LYS A 50 -5.43 15.46 1.14
CA LYS A 50 -5.16 16.53 2.12
C LYS A 50 -4.93 15.99 3.53
N ALA A 51 -4.66 14.71 3.68
CA ALA A 51 -4.41 14.10 4.97
C ALA A 51 -2.91 13.92 5.24
N ASP A 52 -2.50 14.30 6.43
CA ASP A 52 -1.21 13.93 7.02
C ASP A 52 -1.44 12.73 7.92
N VAL A 53 -0.95 11.56 7.52
CA VAL A 53 -1.14 10.32 8.26
C VAL A 53 0.11 10.02 9.08
N SER A 54 -0.07 9.80 10.38
CA SER A 54 0.97 9.35 11.32
C SER A 54 0.56 8.03 11.92
N LEU A 55 1.36 7.00 11.69
CA LEU A 55 1.17 5.64 12.19
C LEU A 55 2.28 5.33 13.20
N GLU A 56 1.91 4.97 14.44
CA GLU A 56 2.85 4.60 15.49
C GLU A 56 2.41 3.28 16.13
N ASN A 57 3.23 2.24 16.00
CA ASN A 57 2.90 0.90 16.47
C ASN A 57 1.44 0.52 16.13
N SER A 58 1.10 0.63 14.86
CA SER A 58 -0.27 0.53 14.38
C SER A 58 -0.33 -0.11 12.99
N VAL A 59 -1.56 -0.40 12.53
CA VAL A 59 -1.79 -1.03 11.23
C VAL A 59 -2.74 -0.18 10.40
N TRP A 60 -2.35 0.13 9.17
CA TRP A 60 -3.25 0.68 8.16
C TRP A 60 -3.52 -0.36 7.09
N THR A 61 -4.79 -0.76 6.94
CA THR A 61 -5.25 -1.65 5.87
C THR A 61 -5.92 -0.83 4.78
N ILE A 62 -5.36 -0.87 3.59
CA ILE A 62 -5.92 -0.27 2.38
C ILE A 62 -6.60 -1.39 1.60
N ILE A 63 -7.89 -1.25 1.37
CA ILE A 63 -8.72 -2.25 0.71
C ILE A 63 -9.09 -1.74 -0.68
N ALA A 64 -8.75 -2.50 -1.71
CA ALA A 64 -8.99 -2.14 -3.10
C ALA A 64 -10.49 -1.99 -3.43
N ASP A 65 -10.82 -1.13 -4.37
CA ASP A 65 -12.18 -0.98 -4.88
C ASP A 65 -12.50 -2.10 -5.89
N ILE A 66 -13.29 -3.08 -5.49
CA ILE A 66 -13.72 -4.19 -6.34
C ILE A 66 -14.96 -3.87 -7.18
N THR A 67 -15.56 -2.68 -7.01
CA THR A 67 -16.77 -2.30 -7.77
C THR A 67 -16.46 -1.85 -9.20
N THR A 68 -15.19 -1.60 -9.49
CA THR A 68 -14.68 -1.25 -10.82
C THR A 68 -13.75 -2.34 -11.29
N THR A 69 -14.17 -3.08 -12.32
CA THR A 69 -13.32 -4.13 -12.93
C THR A 69 -12.12 -3.54 -13.65
N ASN A 70 -10.93 -4.09 -13.42
CA ASN A 70 -9.66 -3.71 -14.07
C ASN A 70 -9.21 -2.24 -13.86
N GLN A 71 -9.53 -1.64 -12.72
CA GLN A 71 -9.00 -0.33 -12.36
C GLN A 71 -8.28 -0.38 -11.03
N ASN A 72 -7.04 0.07 -11.03
CA ASN A 72 -6.27 0.20 -9.80
C ASN A 72 -6.90 1.23 -8.86
N THR A 73 -6.90 0.91 -7.57
CA THR A 73 -7.31 1.86 -6.53
C THR A 73 -6.19 2.86 -6.29
N LEU A 74 -6.48 4.13 -6.58
CA LEU A 74 -5.54 5.23 -6.35
C LEU A 74 -5.85 5.89 -5.01
N LEU A 75 -4.85 5.94 -4.13
CA LEU A 75 -4.95 6.59 -2.84
C LEU A 75 -3.81 7.60 -2.69
N ASN A 76 -4.16 8.87 -2.44
CA ASN A 76 -3.20 9.94 -2.33
C ASN A 76 -3.19 10.54 -0.93
N LEU A 77 -2.01 10.76 -0.36
CA LEU A 77 -1.79 11.45 0.91
C LEU A 77 -1.02 12.74 0.70
N ALA A 78 -1.16 13.68 1.63
CA ALA A 78 -0.21 14.77 1.73
C ALA A 78 1.13 14.28 2.28
N ASN A 79 1.12 13.65 3.45
CA ASN A 79 2.34 13.12 4.07
C ASN A 79 2.06 11.81 4.83
N LEU A 80 3.06 10.91 4.87
CA LEU A 80 3.01 9.67 5.63
C LEU A 80 4.23 9.59 6.56
N ALA A 81 3.99 9.54 7.86
CA ALA A 81 4.99 9.26 8.88
C ALA A 81 4.70 7.92 9.54
N MET A 82 5.73 7.09 9.69
CA MET A 82 5.60 5.75 10.26
C MET A 82 6.62 5.54 11.37
N SER A 83 6.22 4.85 12.43
CA SER A 83 7.09 4.36 13.50
C SER A 83 6.62 2.98 13.92
N ASP A 84 7.39 1.95 13.58
CA ASP A 84 7.08 0.54 13.84
C ASP A 84 5.65 0.15 13.39
N ALA A 85 5.23 0.67 12.25
CA ALA A 85 3.88 0.51 11.73
C ALA A 85 3.83 -0.37 10.48
N ASN A 86 2.64 -0.87 10.17
CA ASN A 86 2.38 -1.71 9.01
C ASN A 86 1.34 -1.06 8.09
N VAL A 87 1.61 -1.04 6.80
CA VAL A 87 0.64 -0.71 5.75
C VAL A 87 0.38 -1.98 4.95
N ILE A 88 -0.88 -2.43 4.92
CA ILE A 88 -1.30 -3.67 4.26
C ILE A 88 -2.22 -3.29 3.09
N MET A 89 -1.82 -3.66 1.87
CA MET A 89 -2.61 -3.49 0.66
C MET A 89 -3.27 -4.83 0.30
N MET A 90 -4.59 -4.84 0.18
CA MET A 90 -5.34 -6.08 -0.04
C MET A 90 -6.64 -5.87 -0.80
N ASP A 91 -7.16 -6.96 -1.38
CA ASP A 91 -8.53 -6.97 -1.89
C ASP A 91 -9.54 -7.05 -0.76
N GLU A 92 -10.76 -6.59 -1.04
CA GLU A 92 -11.86 -6.80 -0.10
C GLU A 92 -12.15 -8.31 0.03
N PRO A 93 -12.23 -8.86 1.25
CA PRO A 93 -12.60 -10.24 1.45
C PRO A 93 -13.98 -10.51 0.83
N VAL A 94 -14.04 -11.34 -0.22
CA VAL A 94 -15.28 -11.64 -0.92
C VAL A 94 -16.17 -12.49 -0.01
N THR A 95 -17.13 -11.87 0.66
CA THR A 95 -18.14 -12.56 1.47
C THR A 95 -19.40 -12.94 0.68
N ARG A 96 -19.45 -12.72 -0.64
CA ARG A 96 -20.60 -13.00 -1.48
C ARG A 96 -20.28 -14.01 -2.58
N SER A 97 -21.06 -15.07 -2.60
CA SER A 97 -21.01 -16.27 -3.44
C SER A 97 -21.32 -16.06 -4.95
N SER A 98 -21.10 -14.89 -5.53
CA SER A 98 -21.48 -14.65 -6.94
C SER A 98 -20.56 -13.69 -7.71
N VAL A 99 -19.37 -13.41 -7.24
CA VAL A 99 -18.39 -12.70 -8.06
C VAL A 99 -17.45 -13.74 -8.66
N THR A 100 -17.56 -13.98 -9.96
CA THR A 100 -16.47 -14.60 -10.72
C THR A 100 -15.19 -13.87 -10.36
N ALA A 101 -14.13 -14.61 -10.07
CA ALA A 101 -12.81 -14.04 -9.79
C ALA A 101 -12.49 -13.02 -10.89
N SER A 102 -12.75 -11.76 -10.60
CA SER A 102 -12.40 -10.65 -11.47
C SER A 102 -10.93 -10.37 -11.27
N ALA A 103 -10.28 -9.89 -12.30
CA ALA A 103 -8.90 -9.47 -12.25
C ALA A 103 -8.65 -8.66 -10.96
N GLU A 104 -7.59 -9.00 -10.25
CA GLU A 104 -7.23 -8.35 -9.00
C GLU A 104 -7.03 -6.85 -9.22
N ASN A 105 -7.61 -6.05 -8.35
CA ASN A 105 -7.42 -4.61 -8.38
C ASN A 105 -6.25 -4.26 -7.47
N PHE A 106 -5.19 -3.75 -8.05
CA PHE A 106 -4.01 -3.31 -7.31
C PHE A 106 -4.18 -1.89 -6.77
N ILE A 107 -3.37 -1.54 -5.78
CA ILE A 107 -3.42 -0.26 -5.07
C ILE A 107 -2.16 0.53 -5.40
N THR A 108 -2.33 1.79 -5.80
CA THR A 108 -1.22 2.75 -5.86
C THR A 108 -1.38 3.76 -4.74
N LEU A 109 -0.52 3.66 -3.72
CA LEU A 109 -0.42 4.62 -2.64
C LEU A 109 0.56 5.71 -3.03
N THR A 110 0.09 6.93 -3.16
CA THR A 110 0.92 8.10 -3.45
C THR A 110 0.95 9.04 -2.26
N THR A 111 2.13 9.48 -1.86
CA THR A 111 2.33 10.49 -0.81
C THR A 111 3.38 11.49 -1.25
N ASN A 112 3.29 12.73 -0.75
CA ASN A 112 4.33 13.72 -1.04
C ASN A 112 5.61 13.41 -0.25
N THR A 113 5.49 13.08 1.05
CA THR A 113 6.66 12.67 1.85
C THR A 113 6.40 11.36 2.56
N LEU A 114 7.48 10.59 2.76
CA LEU A 114 7.50 9.40 3.59
C LEU A 114 8.63 9.53 4.60
N SER A 115 8.38 9.21 5.86
CA SER A 115 9.43 9.27 6.89
C SER A 115 9.27 8.19 7.95
N GLY A 116 10.39 7.79 8.54
CA GLY A 116 10.45 6.91 9.71
C GLY A 116 10.81 5.47 9.40
N ASN A 117 10.04 4.50 9.92
CA ASN A 117 10.30 3.08 9.73
C ASN A 117 9.02 2.26 9.77
N GLY A 118 8.99 1.15 9.04
CA GLY A 118 7.84 0.27 9.03
C GLY A 118 7.83 -0.72 7.87
N ASN A 119 6.69 -1.36 7.69
CA ASN A 119 6.52 -2.42 6.72
C ASN A 119 5.37 -2.12 5.75
N PHE A 120 5.59 -2.41 4.48
CA PHE A 120 4.57 -2.40 3.44
C PHE A 120 4.34 -3.84 2.97
N TYR A 121 3.10 -4.29 3.01
CA TYR A 121 2.67 -5.59 2.49
C TYR A 121 1.97 -5.35 1.16
N MET A 122 2.56 -5.83 0.08
CA MET A 122 2.17 -5.56 -1.30
C MET A 122 1.89 -6.85 -2.05
N ARG A 123 0.95 -6.80 -2.97
CA ARG A 123 0.63 -7.91 -3.88
C ARG A 123 1.26 -7.64 -5.24
N THR A 124 1.59 -8.71 -5.93
CA THR A 124 2.06 -8.70 -7.33
C THR A 124 1.32 -9.74 -8.16
N ASP A 125 1.16 -9.46 -9.42
CA ASP A 125 0.93 -10.42 -10.50
C ASP A 125 2.06 -10.21 -11.50
N MET A 126 3.17 -10.90 -11.26
CA MET A 126 4.40 -10.72 -12.02
C MET A 126 4.21 -11.06 -13.49
N ALA A 127 3.46 -12.12 -13.79
CA ALA A 127 3.20 -12.57 -15.16
C ALA A 127 2.41 -11.54 -16.00
N ASN A 128 1.58 -10.73 -15.36
CA ASN A 128 0.80 -9.67 -16.01
C ASN A 128 1.37 -8.27 -15.78
N HIS A 129 2.58 -8.16 -15.17
CA HIS A 129 3.25 -6.90 -14.85
C HIS A 129 2.37 -5.92 -14.05
N GLN A 130 1.64 -6.44 -13.06
CA GLN A 130 0.76 -5.67 -12.18
C GLN A 130 1.19 -5.81 -10.72
N SER A 131 1.05 -4.73 -9.94
CA SER A 131 1.36 -4.75 -8.53
C SER A 131 0.70 -3.63 -7.75
N ASP A 132 0.63 -3.82 -6.45
CA ASP A 132 0.54 -2.69 -5.53
C ASP A 132 1.82 -1.85 -5.63
N GLN A 133 1.69 -0.53 -5.47
CA GLN A 133 2.81 0.40 -5.64
C GLN A 133 2.81 1.47 -4.55
N LEU A 134 4.02 1.87 -4.14
CA LEU A 134 4.27 3.04 -3.32
C LEU A 134 4.97 4.11 -4.15
N ASN A 135 4.34 5.26 -4.29
CA ASN A 135 4.89 6.40 -5.01
C ASN A 135 5.06 7.60 -4.07
N VAL A 136 6.29 7.94 -3.73
CA VAL A 136 6.62 9.14 -2.93
C VAL A 136 7.05 10.23 -3.89
N THR A 137 6.22 11.24 -4.11
CA THR A 137 6.50 12.29 -5.10
C THR A 137 7.59 13.28 -4.67
N GLY A 138 7.84 13.40 -3.38
CA GLY A 138 8.90 14.23 -2.80
C GLY A 138 9.94 13.37 -2.08
N GLN A 139 10.29 13.74 -0.86
CA GLN A 139 11.36 13.11 -0.11
C GLN A 139 10.89 11.88 0.67
N ALA A 140 11.65 10.80 0.58
CA ALA A 140 11.52 9.63 1.43
C ALA A 140 12.76 9.50 2.32
N THR A 141 12.56 9.30 3.64
CA THR A 141 13.63 9.15 4.63
C THR A 141 13.32 8.03 5.61
N GLY A 142 14.32 7.25 5.97
CA GLY A 142 14.18 6.17 6.93
C GLY A 142 14.30 4.77 6.34
N ASP A 143 13.85 3.75 7.07
CA ASP A 143 14.09 2.35 6.74
C ASP A 143 12.76 1.57 6.64
N PHE A 144 12.50 1.00 5.47
CA PHE A 144 11.24 0.31 5.21
C PHE A 144 11.47 -1.10 4.66
N LYS A 145 10.62 -2.03 5.08
CA LYS A 145 10.58 -3.38 4.51
C LYS A 145 9.37 -3.54 3.61
N ILE A 146 9.59 -4.14 2.45
CA ILE A 146 8.54 -4.53 1.51
C ILE A 146 8.35 -6.03 1.63
N PHE A 147 7.15 -6.46 2.01
CA PHE A 147 6.74 -7.86 1.98
C PHE A 147 5.88 -8.09 0.74
N VAL A 148 6.27 -9.03 -0.09
CA VAL A 148 5.60 -9.32 -1.36
C VAL A 148 4.88 -10.66 -1.30
N THR A 149 3.66 -10.68 -1.81
CA THR A 149 2.90 -11.91 -2.09
C THR A 149 2.47 -11.87 -3.55
N ASP A 150 2.92 -12.84 -4.34
CA ASP A 150 2.46 -12.97 -5.72
C ASP A 150 1.10 -13.68 -5.78
N THR A 151 0.23 -13.17 -6.62
CA THR A 151 -1.15 -13.64 -6.78
C THR A 151 -1.41 -14.17 -8.19
N GLY A 152 -0.44 -14.01 -9.08
CA GLY A 152 -0.55 -14.32 -10.50
C GLY A 152 -0.09 -15.72 -10.89
N ALA A 153 -0.03 -15.93 -12.19
CA ALA A 153 0.58 -17.10 -12.81
C ALA A 153 2.12 -17.00 -12.79
N SER A 154 2.79 -18.11 -13.08
CA SER A 154 4.26 -18.11 -13.22
C SER A 154 4.71 -17.10 -14.28
N PRO A 155 5.65 -16.19 -13.94
CA PRO A 155 6.18 -15.21 -14.88
C PRO A 155 7.11 -15.84 -15.92
N ALA A 156 7.53 -15.02 -16.89
CA ALA A 156 8.62 -15.36 -17.80
C ALA A 156 9.99 -15.02 -17.17
N ALA A 157 11.04 -15.66 -17.66
CA ALA A 157 12.41 -15.38 -17.22
C ALA A 157 12.80 -13.92 -17.53
N GLY A 158 13.39 -13.24 -16.55
CA GLY A 158 13.84 -11.85 -16.67
C GLY A 158 12.75 -10.81 -16.49
N ASP A 159 11.52 -11.21 -16.12
CA ASP A 159 10.47 -10.25 -15.75
C ASP A 159 10.92 -9.43 -14.54
N SER A 160 10.56 -8.16 -14.55
CA SER A 160 10.80 -7.26 -13.41
C SER A 160 9.62 -6.31 -13.22
N LEU A 161 9.43 -5.84 -11.98
CA LEU A 161 8.28 -5.02 -11.64
C LEU A 161 8.65 -3.96 -10.60
N THR A 162 8.47 -2.69 -10.94
CA THR A 162 8.74 -1.59 -10.01
C THR A 162 7.65 -1.51 -8.93
N LEU A 163 8.06 -1.56 -7.68
CA LEU A 163 7.17 -1.51 -6.51
C LEU A 163 7.20 -0.14 -5.81
N VAL A 164 8.37 0.51 -5.80
CA VAL A 164 8.55 1.78 -5.09
C VAL A 164 9.23 2.79 -5.99
N THR A 165 8.74 4.03 -5.96
CA THR A 165 9.41 5.19 -6.55
C THR A 165 9.44 6.34 -5.56
N THR A 166 10.52 7.14 -5.58
CA THR A 166 10.62 8.36 -4.75
C THR A 166 11.10 9.55 -5.58
N GLY A 167 10.75 10.75 -5.15
CA GLY A 167 11.28 11.98 -5.75
C GLY A 167 12.67 12.35 -5.23
N GLY A 168 13.15 11.63 -4.20
CA GLY A 168 14.45 11.86 -3.57
C GLY A 168 14.45 11.38 -2.12
N GLY A 169 15.51 11.76 -1.39
CA GLY A 169 15.70 11.36 -0.01
C GLY A 169 16.70 10.21 0.12
N ASP A 170 16.86 9.73 1.33
CA ASP A 170 17.82 8.69 1.70
C ASP A 170 17.15 7.42 2.26
N ALA A 171 15.85 7.25 2.00
CA ALA A 171 15.13 6.06 2.46
C ALA A 171 15.73 4.79 1.88
N ALA A 172 15.89 3.78 2.73
CA ALA A 172 16.24 2.42 2.35
C ALA A 172 14.98 1.54 2.28
N PHE A 173 14.85 0.80 1.18
CA PHE A 173 13.81 -0.22 1.03
C PHE A 173 14.48 -1.58 0.86
N THR A 174 14.05 -2.55 1.65
CA THR A 174 14.56 -3.93 1.61
C THR A 174 13.41 -4.92 1.55
N LEU A 175 13.64 -6.08 0.93
CA LEU A 175 12.65 -7.15 0.93
C LEU A 175 12.58 -7.79 2.33
N GLY A 176 11.37 -7.83 2.88
CA GLY A 176 11.11 -8.36 4.22
C GLY A 176 10.77 -9.86 4.23
N ASN A 177 10.57 -10.47 3.07
CA ASN A 177 10.32 -11.90 2.93
C ASN A 177 11.49 -12.73 3.49
N ALA A 178 11.21 -13.96 3.90
CA ALA A 178 12.23 -14.84 4.48
C ALA A 178 13.43 -15.01 3.53
N GLY A 179 14.62 -14.84 4.06
CA GLY A 179 15.85 -14.91 3.25
C GLY A 179 16.09 -13.68 2.36
N GLY A 180 15.22 -12.68 2.36
CA GLY A 180 15.32 -11.50 1.47
C GLY A 180 14.96 -11.80 0.02
N VAL A 181 14.19 -12.87 -0.22
CA VAL A 181 13.75 -13.33 -1.53
C VAL A 181 12.27 -13.65 -1.53
N VAL A 182 11.66 -13.67 -2.69
CA VAL A 182 10.31 -14.20 -2.91
C VAL A 182 10.31 -15.17 -4.07
N ASP A 183 9.79 -16.37 -3.85
CA ASP A 183 9.63 -17.39 -4.89
C ASP A 183 8.34 -17.14 -5.65
N ILE A 184 8.45 -16.96 -6.97
CA ILE A 184 7.30 -16.79 -7.86
C ILE A 184 7.43 -17.79 -9.02
N GLY A 185 6.56 -18.78 -9.02
CA GLY A 185 6.65 -19.89 -9.97
C GLY A 185 7.95 -20.69 -9.78
N THR A 186 8.85 -20.66 -10.75
CA THR A 186 10.15 -21.35 -10.71
C THR A 186 11.32 -20.38 -10.51
N TYR A 187 11.06 -19.12 -10.29
CA TYR A 187 12.06 -18.05 -10.20
C TYR A 187 12.09 -17.46 -8.79
N GLU A 188 13.30 -17.05 -8.39
CA GLU A 188 13.56 -16.34 -7.13
C GLU A 188 13.80 -14.86 -7.43
N TYR A 189 13.04 -13.98 -6.76
CA TYR A 189 13.11 -12.54 -6.96
C TYR A 189 13.66 -11.84 -5.73
N THR A 190 14.43 -10.79 -5.98
CA THR A 190 14.94 -9.88 -4.94
C THR A 190 14.45 -8.46 -5.20
N LEU A 191 14.53 -7.59 -4.19
CA LEU A 191 14.25 -6.17 -4.37
C LEU A 191 15.55 -5.44 -4.71
N LEU A 192 15.65 -4.93 -5.92
CA LEU A 192 16.80 -4.19 -6.43
C LEU A 192 16.57 -2.68 -6.34
N ASP A 193 17.55 -1.97 -5.79
CA ASP A 193 17.67 -0.52 -5.96
C ASP A 193 18.23 -0.22 -7.34
N ASN A 194 17.44 0.43 -8.20
CA ASN A 194 17.84 0.77 -9.57
C ASN A 194 18.75 2.01 -9.65
N GLY A 195 19.07 2.64 -8.52
CA GLY A 195 19.94 3.82 -8.42
C GLY A 195 19.34 5.12 -8.97
N ASN A 196 18.05 5.12 -9.32
CA ASN A 196 17.32 6.28 -9.85
C ASN A 196 16.07 6.59 -9.03
N HIS A 197 16.14 6.39 -7.72
CA HIS A 197 15.01 6.53 -6.79
C HIS A 197 13.85 5.58 -7.08
N SER A 198 14.14 4.41 -7.58
CA SER A 198 13.15 3.34 -7.76
C SER A 198 13.68 1.98 -7.33
N TRP A 199 12.78 1.12 -6.87
CA TRP A 199 13.07 -0.24 -6.43
C TRP A 199 12.14 -1.20 -7.15
N SER A 200 12.75 -2.22 -7.75
CA SER A 200 12.05 -3.22 -8.53
C SER A 200 12.28 -4.62 -7.98
N LEU A 201 11.23 -5.43 -8.02
CA LEU A 201 11.33 -6.85 -7.85
C LEU A 201 11.89 -7.42 -9.15
N ALA A 202 13.01 -8.13 -9.09
CA ALA A 202 13.69 -8.72 -10.24
C ALA A 202 14.36 -10.05 -9.87
N GLU A 203 14.50 -10.94 -10.88
CA GLU A 203 15.19 -12.23 -10.80
C GLU A 203 16.68 -12.09 -10.54
#